data_d080d5838e0fab844a4c3e3bb22256a2
#
_entry.id   d080d5838e0fab844a4c3e3bb22256a2
#
_cell.length_a   1.000
_cell.length_b   1.000
_cell.length_c   1.000
_cell.angle_alpha   90.00
_cell.angle_beta   90.00
_cell.angle_gamma   90.00
#
_symmetry.space_group_name_H-M   'P 1'
#
loop_
_entity.id
_entity.type
_entity.pdbx_description
1 polymer ?
#
loop_
_entity_poly.entity_id
_entity_poly.type
_entity_poly.pdbx_seq_one_letter_code
_entity_poly.pdbx_strand_id
1 'polypeptide(L)'
;MIYWILATLTAFFIKGLCGFANTLVFTSILIFGIVNANISPVELLIGYPSNLILVWKKRTSLHPRIFFLPMLFVLAGSIPGAFILKYITANIVKIIFGIVVIGIGIQMWFQQKGAKNEETFSPKKVSPLFTVIVGLSAGLLSGLFGVGALLAVYMTSVCEDNDAFKANISAVFAVESTFRICLYSALGLIRFETIRQAILLIPLMLLGLFLGLKSSDLMDEKLIRKIVILLLILSGIVLVAKSI
;
A
#
# COMPACT_ATOMS: atom_id res chain seq x y z
N MET A 1 6.58 -0.77 21.71
CA MET A 1 7.68 -1.31 20.87
C MET A 1 7.27 -2.61 20.16
N ILE A 2 6.72 -3.60 20.86
CA ILE A 2 6.40 -4.92 20.29
C ILE A 2 5.42 -4.84 19.10
N TYR A 3 4.39 -4.02 19.16
CA TYR A 3 3.44 -3.80 18.04
C TYR A 3 4.12 -3.23 16.78
N TRP A 4 5.11 -2.33 16.93
CA TRP A 4 5.86 -1.79 15.81
C TRP A 4 6.73 -2.86 15.14
N ILE A 5 7.35 -3.73 15.93
CA ILE A 5 8.17 -4.85 15.43
C ILE A 5 7.27 -5.84 14.66
N LEU A 6 6.18 -6.28 15.27
CA LEU A 6 5.24 -7.22 14.65
C LEU A 6 4.61 -6.63 13.39
N ALA A 7 4.16 -5.37 13.45
CA ALA A 7 3.57 -4.69 12.30
C ALA A 7 4.57 -4.58 11.14
N THR A 8 5.83 -4.20 11.43
CA THR A 8 6.85 -4.06 10.38
C THR A 8 7.18 -5.41 9.75
N LEU A 9 7.48 -6.43 10.53
CA LEU A 9 7.82 -7.75 10.01
C LEU A 9 6.69 -8.32 9.16
N THR A 10 5.45 -8.32 9.69
CA THR A 10 4.31 -8.90 9.01
C THR A 10 3.93 -8.11 7.74
N ALA A 11 3.90 -6.78 7.83
CA ALA A 11 3.53 -5.93 6.70
C ALA A 11 4.51 -6.05 5.53
N PHE A 12 5.81 -6.06 5.82
CA PHE A 12 6.83 -6.15 4.78
C PHE A 12 7.05 -7.57 4.28
N PHE A 13 6.77 -8.58 5.10
CA PHE A 13 6.66 -9.96 4.63
C PHE A 13 5.55 -10.10 3.59
N ILE A 14 4.35 -9.59 3.87
CA ILE A 14 3.23 -9.59 2.92
C ILE A 14 3.56 -8.77 1.68
N LYS A 15 4.22 -7.62 1.82
CA LYS A 15 4.70 -6.85 0.67
C LYS A 15 5.68 -7.64 -0.20
N GLY A 16 6.59 -8.38 0.39
CA GLY A 16 7.50 -9.27 -0.35
C GLY A 16 6.75 -10.35 -1.14
N LEU A 17 5.68 -10.91 -0.55
CA LEU A 17 4.84 -11.91 -1.21
C LEU A 17 4.07 -11.33 -2.40
N CYS A 18 3.29 -10.26 -2.20
CA CYS A 18 2.34 -9.74 -3.20
C CYS A 18 2.73 -8.39 -3.82
N GLY A 19 3.82 -7.76 -3.42
CA GLY A 19 4.32 -6.49 -3.98
C GLY A 19 3.66 -5.23 -3.44
N PHE A 20 2.58 -5.33 -2.66
CA PHE A 20 1.82 -4.22 -2.09
C PHE A 20 1.24 -4.59 -0.72
N ALA A 21 0.26 -3.86 -0.22
CA ALA A 21 -0.48 -4.10 1.03
C ALA A 21 0.29 -3.87 2.34
N ASN A 22 1.57 -3.49 2.30
CA ASN A 22 2.33 -3.17 3.51
C ASN A 22 1.62 -2.14 4.40
N THR A 23 1.18 -1.03 3.84
CA THR A 23 0.51 0.05 4.59
C THR A 23 -0.77 -0.42 5.25
N LEU A 24 -1.57 -1.22 4.54
CA LEU A 24 -2.83 -1.76 5.06
C LEU A 24 -2.56 -2.64 6.28
N VAL A 25 -1.65 -3.58 6.17
CA VAL A 25 -1.30 -4.51 7.26
C VAL A 25 -0.61 -3.79 8.42
N PHE A 26 0.35 -2.92 8.12
CA PHE A 26 1.08 -2.14 9.10
C PHE A 26 0.16 -1.28 9.96
N THR A 27 -0.69 -0.49 9.30
CA THR A 27 -1.65 0.39 9.97
C THR A 27 -2.65 -0.42 10.78
N SER A 28 -3.16 -1.52 10.22
CA SER A 28 -4.12 -2.39 10.90
C SER A 28 -3.58 -2.95 12.20
N ILE A 29 -2.36 -3.49 12.21
CA ILE A 29 -1.74 -4.04 13.43
C ILE A 29 -1.48 -2.93 14.45
N LEU A 30 -0.99 -1.77 14.04
CA LEU A 30 -0.67 -0.68 14.95
C LEU A 30 -1.90 -0.09 15.63
N ILE A 31 -3.03 -0.01 14.95
CA ILE A 31 -4.28 0.52 15.50
C ILE A 31 -4.77 -0.31 16.68
N PHE A 32 -4.51 -1.62 16.73
CA PHE A 32 -4.84 -2.45 17.87
C PHE A 32 -4.10 -2.06 19.17
N GLY A 33 -2.89 -1.50 19.04
CA GLY A 33 -2.03 -1.23 20.19
C GLY A 33 -1.63 0.23 20.42
N ILE A 34 -1.83 1.11 19.43
CA ILE A 34 -1.27 2.47 19.47
C ILE A 34 -2.24 3.48 18.87
N VAL A 35 -2.59 4.49 19.65
CA VAL A 35 -3.30 5.69 19.15
C VAL A 35 -2.24 6.73 18.84
N ASN A 36 -1.68 6.74 17.61
CA ASN A 36 -0.66 7.71 17.25
C ASN A 36 -0.86 8.26 15.83
N ALA A 37 -0.78 9.59 15.69
CA ALA A 37 -0.87 10.30 14.41
C ALA A 37 0.34 10.03 13.49
N ASN A 38 1.45 9.50 14.01
CA ASN A 38 2.70 9.30 13.28
C ASN A 38 2.79 7.97 12.49
N ILE A 39 1.71 7.18 12.42
CA ILE A 39 1.74 5.87 11.73
C ILE A 39 2.04 6.05 10.24
N SER A 40 1.33 6.95 9.55
CA SER A 40 1.49 7.16 8.10
C SER A 40 2.87 7.75 7.71
N PRO A 41 3.44 8.75 8.43
CA PRO A 41 4.79 9.23 8.15
C PRO A 41 5.88 8.17 8.39
N VAL A 42 5.78 7.36 9.45
CA VAL A 42 6.75 6.28 9.71
C VAL A 42 6.67 5.22 8.63
N GLU A 43 5.44 4.79 8.28
CA GLU A 43 5.22 3.82 7.22
C GLU A 43 5.77 4.29 5.88
N LEU A 44 5.57 5.56 5.52
CA LEU A 44 6.11 6.18 4.32
C LEU A 44 7.64 6.04 4.27
N LEU A 45 8.32 6.38 5.37
CA LEU A 45 9.79 6.35 5.44
C LEU A 45 10.37 4.93 5.36
N ILE A 46 9.71 3.93 5.96
CA ILE A 46 10.14 2.52 5.84
C ILE A 46 9.66 1.86 4.55
N GLY A 47 8.53 2.31 4.01
CA GLY A 47 7.98 1.82 2.74
C GLY A 47 8.80 2.24 1.53
N TYR A 48 9.37 3.44 1.55
CA TYR A 48 10.14 4.00 0.45
C TYR A 48 11.32 3.13 0.01
N PRO A 49 12.29 2.78 0.88
CA PRO A 49 13.40 1.90 0.49
C PRO A 49 12.93 0.52 0.03
N SER A 50 11.83 0.00 0.56
CA SER A 50 11.29 -1.28 0.10
C SER A 50 10.76 -1.22 -1.34
N ASN A 51 10.18 -0.09 -1.76
CA ASN A 51 9.76 0.13 -3.15
C ASN A 51 10.97 0.18 -4.07
N LEU A 52 12.04 0.90 -3.69
CA LEU A 52 13.28 0.97 -4.48
C LEU A 52 13.93 -0.42 -4.65
N ILE A 53 13.96 -1.23 -3.60
CA ILE A 53 14.48 -2.60 -3.64
C ILE A 53 13.68 -3.46 -4.62
N LEU A 54 12.34 -3.38 -4.59
CA LEU A 54 11.48 -4.15 -5.50
C LEU A 54 11.66 -3.72 -6.96
N VAL A 55 11.71 -2.41 -7.23
CA VAL A 55 11.98 -1.87 -8.57
C VAL A 55 13.33 -2.37 -9.07
N TRP A 56 14.37 -2.27 -8.26
CA TRP A 56 15.71 -2.70 -8.66
C TRP A 56 15.79 -4.20 -8.91
N LYS A 57 15.17 -5.02 -8.04
CA LYS A 57 15.18 -6.48 -8.15
C LYS A 57 14.39 -6.98 -9.37
N LYS A 58 13.29 -6.30 -9.72
CA LYS A 58 12.39 -6.67 -10.83
C LYS A 58 12.49 -5.71 -12.04
N ARG A 59 13.63 -4.99 -12.18
CA ARG A 59 13.81 -3.96 -13.22
C ARG A 59 13.66 -4.47 -14.66
N THR A 60 13.92 -5.75 -14.91
CA THR A 60 13.77 -6.39 -16.22
C THR A 60 12.31 -6.49 -16.68
N SER A 61 11.37 -6.52 -15.73
CA SER A 61 9.92 -6.57 -15.98
C SER A 61 9.25 -5.19 -15.84
N LEU A 62 10.04 -4.11 -15.84
CA LEU A 62 9.53 -2.76 -15.76
C LEU A 62 9.11 -2.24 -17.13
N HIS A 63 7.86 -1.84 -17.26
CA HIS A 63 7.31 -1.29 -18.51
C HIS A 63 6.86 0.17 -18.33
N PRO A 64 7.66 1.17 -18.75
CA PRO A 64 7.35 2.60 -18.57
C PRO A 64 5.97 3.01 -19.07
N ARG A 65 5.50 2.41 -20.16
CA ARG A 65 4.16 2.69 -20.73
C ARG A 65 3.00 2.31 -19.79
N ILE A 66 3.22 1.32 -18.91
CA ILE A 66 2.19 0.82 -17.98
C ILE A 66 2.09 1.72 -16.77
N PHE A 67 3.22 2.15 -16.18
CA PHE A 67 3.19 2.87 -14.91
C PHE A 67 3.19 4.40 -15.04
N PHE A 68 3.66 4.96 -16.15
CA PHE A 68 3.86 6.41 -16.28
C PHE A 68 2.55 7.21 -16.19
N LEU A 69 1.52 6.77 -16.92
CA LEU A 69 0.24 7.48 -16.94
C LEU A 69 -0.49 7.41 -15.57
N PRO A 70 -0.70 6.24 -14.96
CA PRO A 70 -1.29 6.19 -13.61
C PRO A 70 -0.44 6.91 -12.56
N MET A 71 0.89 6.93 -12.68
CA MET A 71 1.77 7.66 -11.78
C MET A 71 1.44 9.16 -11.74
N LEU A 72 1.23 9.79 -12.89
CA LEU A 72 0.88 11.22 -12.95
C LEU A 72 -0.43 11.52 -12.21
N PHE A 73 -1.45 10.68 -12.39
CA PHE A 73 -2.73 10.87 -11.71
C PHE A 73 -2.65 10.54 -10.22
N VAL A 74 -1.85 9.55 -9.82
CA VAL A 74 -1.58 9.26 -8.40
C VAL A 74 -0.88 10.45 -7.73
N LEU A 75 0.12 11.05 -8.37
CA LEU A 75 0.78 12.26 -7.85
C LEU A 75 -0.22 13.41 -7.68
N ALA A 76 -1.03 13.69 -8.70
CA ALA A 76 -2.03 14.75 -8.65
C ALA A 76 -3.06 14.50 -7.53
N GLY A 77 -3.52 13.27 -7.34
CA GLY A 77 -4.46 12.89 -6.29
C GLY A 77 -3.85 12.91 -4.89
N SER A 78 -2.55 12.65 -4.74
CA SER A 78 -1.89 12.61 -3.42
C SER A 78 -1.76 13.99 -2.76
N ILE A 79 -1.77 15.07 -3.56
CA ILE A 79 -1.73 16.45 -3.04
C ILE A 79 -2.92 16.74 -2.12
N PRO A 80 -4.18 16.68 -2.60
CA PRO A 80 -5.31 16.92 -1.72
C PRO A 80 -5.39 15.91 -0.57
N GLY A 81 -4.98 14.65 -0.78
CA GLY A 81 -4.92 13.65 0.28
C GLY A 81 -4.00 14.05 1.44
N ALA A 82 -2.81 14.54 1.16
CA ALA A 82 -1.86 14.99 2.18
C ALA A 82 -2.34 16.24 2.93
N PHE A 83 -2.98 17.19 2.23
CA PHE A 83 -3.58 18.37 2.85
C PHE A 83 -4.73 17.97 3.78
N ILE A 84 -5.60 17.09 3.34
CA ILE A 84 -6.69 16.57 4.16
C ILE A 84 -6.15 15.90 5.43
N LEU A 85 -5.09 15.06 5.31
CA LEU A 85 -4.44 14.43 6.47
C LEU A 85 -3.96 15.45 7.52
N LYS A 86 -3.48 16.62 7.07
CA LYS A 86 -3.00 17.67 7.98
C LYS A 86 -4.11 18.33 8.79
N TYR A 87 -5.29 18.51 8.20
CA TYR A 87 -6.38 19.31 8.78
C TYR A 87 -7.51 18.51 9.41
N ILE A 88 -7.62 17.22 9.09
CA ILE A 88 -8.66 16.35 9.64
C ILE A 88 -8.23 15.79 11.01
N THR A 89 -9.18 15.67 11.93
CA THR A 89 -8.97 15.04 13.24
C THR A 89 -8.67 13.54 13.08
N ALA A 90 -7.79 13.02 13.96
CA ALA A 90 -7.34 11.64 13.90
C ALA A 90 -8.49 10.61 13.91
N ASN A 91 -9.60 10.88 14.60
CA ASN A 91 -10.75 9.98 14.68
C ASN A 91 -11.49 9.88 13.34
N ILE A 92 -11.75 11.02 12.67
CA ILE A 92 -12.41 11.02 11.35
C ILE A 92 -11.55 10.28 10.33
N VAL A 93 -10.23 10.52 10.35
CA VAL A 93 -9.27 9.81 9.49
C VAL A 93 -9.36 8.30 9.68
N LYS A 94 -9.45 7.82 10.94
CA LYS A 94 -9.58 6.39 11.27
C LYS A 94 -10.89 5.79 10.75
N ILE A 95 -12.02 6.49 10.92
CA ILE A 95 -13.33 6.02 10.45
C ILE A 95 -13.33 5.89 8.92
N ILE A 96 -12.89 6.93 8.22
CA ILE A 96 -12.79 6.92 6.75
C ILE A 96 -11.87 5.78 6.29
N PHE A 97 -10.69 5.64 6.92
CA PHE A 97 -9.76 4.56 6.61
C PHE A 97 -10.39 3.18 6.82
N GLY A 98 -11.08 2.97 7.95
CA GLY A 98 -11.75 1.71 8.25
C GLY A 98 -12.80 1.34 7.20
N ILE A 99 -13.64 2.29 6.78
CA ILE A 99 -14.65 2.09 5.73
C ILE A 99 -13.99 1.75 4.39
N VAL A 100 -12.94 2.48 4.00
CA VAL A 100 -12.19 2.24 2.76
C VAL A 100 -11.56 0.84 2.77
N VAL A 101 -10.92 0.45 3.87
CA VAL A 101 -10.26 -0.87 4.02
C VAL A 101 -11.28 -2.00 3.94
N ILE A 102 -12.46 -1.87 4.57
CA ILE A 102 -13.55 -2.83 4.44
C ILE A 102 -14.01 -2.94 2.97
N GLY A 103 -14.23 -1.79 2.32
CA GLY A 103 -14.65 -1.75 0.91
C GLY A 103 -13.66 -2.46 -0.02
N ILE A 104 -12.35 -2.21 0.17
CA ILE A 104 -11.29 -2.87 -0.57
C ILE A 104 -11.28 -4.39 -0.27
N GLY A 105 -11.40 -4.78 0.99
CA GLY A 105 -11.46 -6.20 1.38
C GLY A 105 -12.64 -6.93 0.72
N ILE A 106 -13.80 -6.31 0.71
CA ILE A 106 -15.01 -6.83 0.04
C ILE A 106 -14.80 -6.92 -1.47
N GLN A 107 -14.26 -5.88 -2.09
CA GLN A 107 -13.96 -5.87 -3.53
C GLN A 107 -12.99 -7.02 -3.91
N MET A 108 -11.90 -7.18 -3.15
CA MET A 108 -10.95 -8.28 -3.36
C MET A 108 -11.60 -9.66 -3.17
N TRP A 109 -12.51 -9.79 -2.21
CA TRP A 109 -13.27 -11.03 -1.98
C TRP A 109 -14.14 -11.41 -3.18
N PHE A 110 -14.88 -10.45 -3.74
CA PHE A 110 -15.71 -10.70 -4.94
C PHE A 110 -14.86 -11.02 -6.17
N GLN A 111 -13.75 -10.34 -6.37
CA GLN A 111 -12.81 -10.65 -7.45
C GLN A 111 -12.26 -12.08 -7.34
N GLN A 112 -11.95 -12.55 -6.12
CA GLN A 112 -11.48 -13.91 -5.91
C GLN A 112 -12.55 -14.98 -6.21
N LYS A 113 -13.83 -14.69 -5.95
CA LYS A 113 -14.95 -15.59 -6.27
C LYS A 113 -15.25 -15.64 -7.77
N GLY A 114 -15.07 -14.54 -8.50
CA GLY A 114 -15.28 -14.46 -9.95
C GLY A 114 -14.18 -15.15 -10.77
N ALA A 115 -12.98 -15.25 -10.22
CA ALA A 115 -11.79 -15.82 -10.89
C ALA A 115 -11.72 -17.36 -10.82
N LYS A 116 -12.85 -18.07 -10.87
CA LYS A 116 -12.86 -19.54 -10.73
C LYS A 116 -12.05 -20.29 -11.80
N ASN A 117 -11.73 -19.67 -12.95
CA ASN A 117 -10.94 -20.27 -14.04
C ASN A 117 -10.14 -19.27 -14.89
N GLU A 118 -10.01 -18.01 -14.50
CA GLU A 118 -9.22 -17.04 -15.28
C GLU A 118 -7.86 -16.80 -14.62
N GLU A 119 -6.82 -16.69 -15.44
CA GLU A 119 -5.49 -16.29 -15.04
C GLU A 119 -5.56 -14.98 -14.22
N THR A 120 -4.81 -14.90 -13.14
CA THR A 120 -4.80 -13.76 -12.20
C THR A 120 -4.48 -12.44 -12.91
N PHE A 121 -3.72 -12.50 -14.00
CA PHE A 121 -3.33 -11.39 -14.85
C PHE A 121 -3.98 -11.54 -16.22
N SER A 122 -4.82 -10.59 -16.59
CA SER A 122 -5.46 -10.52 -17.91
C SER A 122 -5.26 -9.11 -18.47
N PRO A 123 -4.21 -8.89 -19.28
CA PRO A 123 -3.93 -7.58 -19.83
C PRO A 123 -5.07 -7.13 -20.74
N LYS A 124 -5.86 -6.17 -20.28
CA LYS A 124 -6.97 -5.57 -21.01
C LYS A 124 -6.60 -4.16 -21.45
N LYS A 125 -7.09 -3.76 -22.62
CA LYS A 125 -7.06 -2.34 -23.00
C LYS A 125 -7.99 -1.57 -22.06
N VAL A 126 -7.41 -0.86 -21.11
CA VAL A 126 -8.15 -0.06 -20.13
C VAL A 126 -8.47 1.30 -20.73
N SER A 127 -9.69 1.77 -20.54
CA SER A 127 -10.09 3.10 -20.99
C SER A 127 -9.23 4.19 -20.31
N PRO A 128 -8.78 5.23 -21.03
CA PRO A 128 -8.06 6.35 -20.43
C PRO A 128 -8.83 7.02 -19.29
N LEU A 129 -10.14 7.13 -19.42
CA LEU A 129 -11.01 7.69 -18.36
C LEU A 129 -10.96 6.85 -17.07
N PHE A 130 -10.94 5.52 -17.19
CA PHE A 130 -10.81 4.63 -16.03
C PHE A 130 -9.44 4.80 -15.36
N THR A 131 -8.37 4.95 -16.15
CA THR A 131 -7.02 5.22 -15.62
C THR A 131 -6.96 6.54 -14.84
N VAL A 132 -7.62 7.61 -15.33
CA VAL A 132 -7.72 8.90 -14.65
C VAL A 132 -8.44 8.75 -13.31
N ILE A 133 -9.64 8.15 -13.31
CA ILE A 133 -10.47 8.00 -12.12
C ILE A 133 -9.74 7.15 -11.05
N VAL A 134 -9.21 6.01 -11.46
CA VAL A 134 -8.49 5.12 -10.55
C VAL A 134 -7.20 5.77 -10.05
N GLY A 135 -6.44 6.43 -10.92
CA GLY A 135 -5.21 7.11 -10.55
C GLY A 135 -5.44 8.23 -9.54
N LEU A 136 -6.41 9.12 -9.78
CA LEU A 136 -6.75 10.22 -8.86
C LEU A 136 -7.28 9.68 -7.52
N SER A 137 -8.17 8.68 -7.54
CA SER A 137 -8.71 8.07 -6.33
C SER A 137 -7.63 7.32 -5.54
N ALA A 138 -6.77 6.55 -6.23
CA ALA A 138 -5.64 5.89 -5.61
C ALA A 138 -4.65 6.89 -5.00
N GLY A 139 -4.39 8.01 -5.69
CA GLY A 139 -3.56 9.10 -5.20
C GLY A 139 -4.13 9.75 -3.94
N LEU A 140 -5.41 10.07 -3.94
CA LEU A 140 -6.10 10.64 -2.77
C LEU A 140 -5.96 9.71 -1.55
N LEU A 141 -6.24 8.42 -1.72
CA LEU A 141 -6.11 7.42 -0.66
C LEU A 141 -4.65 7.20 -0.24
N SER A 142 -3.71 7.27 -1.18
CA SER A 142 -2.29 7.19 -0.88
C SER A 142 -1.80 8.41 -0.11
N GLY A 143 -2.22 9.61 -0.49
CA GLY A 143 -1.91 10.85 0.22
C GLY A 143 -2.48 10.90 1.64
N LEU A 144 -3.66 10.32 1.87
CA LEU A 144 -4.29 10.25 3.18
C LEU A 144 -3.68 9.15 4.06
N PHE A 145 -3.56 7.94 3.52
CA PHE A 145 -3.33 6.72 4.30
C PHE A 145 -2.12 5.91 3.83
N GLY A 146 -1.52 6.26 2.71
CA GLY A 146 -0.49 5.43 2.07
C GLY A 146 -1.05 4.19 1.36
N VAL A 147 -2.36 4.13 1.12
CA VAL A 147 -3.03 2.94 0.60
C VAL A 147 -3.08 2.94 -0.92
N GLY A 148 -2.38 1.99 -1.52
CA GLY A 148 -2.35 1.82 -2.97
C GLY A 148 -3.19 0.65 -3.50
N ALA A 149 -4.17 0.18 -2.76
CA ALA A 149 -4.95 -0.99 -3.17
C ALA A 149 -5.76 -0.79 -4.46
N LEU A 150 -6.29 0.41 -4.71
CA LEU A 150 -6.97 0.72 -5.98
C LEU A 150 -5.98 0.67 -7.16
N LEU A 151 -4.76 1.15 -6.95
CA LEU A 151 -3.70 1.03 -7.96
C LEU A 151 -3.34 -0.44 -8.21
N ALA A 152 -3.33 -1.27 -7.17
CA ALA A 152 -3.08 -2.71 -7.33
C ALA A 152 -4.15 -3.38 -8.20
N VAL A 153 -5.43 -3.04 -8.00
CA VAL A 153 -6.52 -3.53 -8.86
C VAL A 153 -6.34 -3.09 -10.32
N TYR A 154 -5.93 -1.86 -10.56
CA TYR A 154 -5.61 -1.38 -11.91
C TYR A 154 -4.42 -2.15 -12.50
N MET A 155 -3.33 -2.31 -11.75
CA MET A 155 -2.12 -2.98 -12.23
C MET A 155 -2.36 -4.46 -12.55
N THR A 156 -3.23 -5.18 -11.83
CA THR A 156 -3.60 -6.56 -12.18
C THR A 156 -4.34 -6.65 -13.52
N SER A 157 -5.00 -5.56 -13.95
CA SER A 157 -5.73 -5.52 -15.23
C SER A 157 -4.84 -5.17 -16.43
N VAL A 158 -3.63 -4.68 -16.21
CA VAL A 158 -2.75 -4.19 -17.29
C VAL A 158 -1.39 -4.90 -17.35
N CYS A 159 -0.98 -5.58 -16.28
CA CYS A 159 0.27 -6.36 -16.25
C CYS A 159 0.02 -7.79 -16.73
N GLU A 160 1.06 -8.39 -17.33
CA GLU A 160 1.01 -9.74 -17.89
C GLU A 160 1.30 -10.83 -16.86
N ASP A 161 2.13 -10.50 -15.87
CA ASP A 161 2.56 -11.43 -14.82
C ASP A 161 2.83 -10.74 -13.48
N ASN A 162 3.15 -11.53 -12.47
CA ASN A 162 3.42 -11.06 -11.11
C ASN A 162 4.70 -10.21 -11.02
N ASP A 163 5.71 -10.49 -11.83
CA ASP A 163 6.96 -9.72 -11.82
C ASP A 163 6.76 -8.33 -12.44
N ALA A 164 6.05 -8.25 -13.57
CA ALA A 164 5.63 -6.99 -14.17
C ALA A 164 4.72 -6.20 -13.21
N PHE A 165 3.78 -6.88 -12.53
CA PHE A 165 2.96 -6.24 -11.50
C PHE A 165 3.81 -5.65 -10.37
N LYS A 166 4.70 -6.44 -9.75
CA LYS A 166 5.57 -5.99 -8.65
C LYS A 166 6.49 -4.84 -9.07
N ALA A 167 7.07 -4.92 -10.28
CA ALA A 167 7.94 -3.88 -10.82
C ALA A 167 7.19 -2.56 -11.02
N ASN A 168 6.09 -2.58 -11.77
CA ASN A 168 5.38 -1.37 -12.17
C ASN A 168 4.65 -0.70 -11.00
N ILE A 169 3.99 -1.46 -10.11
CA ILE A 169 3.35 -0.89 -8.93
C ILE A 169 4.36 -0.27 -7.96
N SER A 170 5.52 -0.94 -7.76
CA SER A 170 6.57 -0.41 -6.90
C SER A 170 7.23 0.83 -7.50
N ALA A 171 7.32 0.94 -8.84
CA ALA A 171 7.80 2.14 -9.51
C ALA A 171 6.88 3.35 -9.27
N VAL A 172 5.55 3.17 -9.41
CA VAL A 172 4.59 4.23 -9.07
C VAL A 172 4.74 4.64 -7.61
N PHE A 173 4.80 3.67 -6.70
CA PHE A 173 4.96 3.98 -5.28
C PHE A 173 6.32 4.58 -4.91
N ALA A 174 7.40 4.25 -5.62
CA ALA A 174 8.69 4.87 -5.38
C ALA A 174 8.65 6.37 -5.71
N VAL A 175 8.09 6.73 -6.88
CA VAL A 175 7.95 8.14 -7.29
C VAL A 175 6.96 8.87 -6.38
N GLU A 176 5.81 8.27 -6.11
CA GLU A 176 4.79 8.85 -5.22
C GLU A 176 5.34 9.05 -3.81
N SER A 177 6.06 8.07 -3.25
CA SER A 177 6.67 8.19 -1.92
C SER A 177 7.74 9.28 -1.86
N THR A 178 8.54 9.45 -2.91
CA THR A 178 9.49 10.56 -3.01
C THR A 178 8.78 11.90 -2.91
N PHE A 179 7.73 12.06 -3.73
CA PHE A 179 6.91 13.27 -3.73
C PHE A 179 6.24 13.50 -2.36
N ARG A 180 5.67 12.45 -1.77
CA ARG A 180 4.98 12.53 -0.47
C ARG A 180 5.96 12.81 0.68
N ILE A 181 7.19 12.31 0.64
CA ILE A 181 8.23 12.68 1.63
C ILE A 181 8.49 14.19 1.58
N CYS A 182 8.67 14.77 0.39
CA CYS A 182 8.84 16.21 0.23
C CYS A 182 7.63 16.99 0.77
N LEU A 183 6.43 16.55 0.39
CA LEU A 183 5.18 17.17 0.80
C LEU A 183 4.95 17.08 2.32
N TYR A 184 5.14 15.90 2.92
CA TYR A 184 4.99 15.69 4.36
C TYR A 184 6.05 16.46 5.17
N SER A 185 7.26 16.61 4.62
CA SER A 185 8.30 17.44 5.22
C SER A 185 7.90 18.91 5.22
N ALA A 186 7.43 19.45 4.09
CA ALA A 186 6.94 20.81 3.97
C ALA A 186 5.72 21.10 4.86
N LEU A 187 4.84 20.10 5.06
CA LEU A 187 3.68 20.21 5.95
C LEU A 187 4.02 20.03 7.44
N GLY A 188 5.28 19.68 7.79
CA GLY A 188 5.72 19.45 9.18
C GLY A 188 5.19 18.14 9.79
N LEU A 189 4.76 17.18 8.96
CA LEU A 189 4.29 15.87 9.38
C LEU A 189 5.44 14.90 9.69
N ILE A 190 6.61 15.08 9.05
CA ILE A 190 7.83 14.33 9.34
C ILE A 190 8.64 15.09 10.39
N ARG A 191 8.74 14.50 11.58
CA ARG A 191 9.51 15.03 12.71
C ARG A 191 10.75 14.18 12.94
N PHE A 192 11.70 14.70 13.71
CA PHE A 192 12.92 13.96 14.07
C PHE A 192 12.63 12.60 14.72
N GLU A 193 11.61 12.55 15.59
CA GLU A 193 11.15 11.32 16.23
C GLU A 193 10.64 10.27 15.20
N THR A 194 9.94 10.74 14.15
CA THR A 194 9.46 9.91 13.04
C THR A 194 10.63 9.27 12.29
N ILE A 195 11.66 10.08 11.99
CA ILE A 195 12.87 9.61 11.29
C ILE A 195 13.62 8.59 12.16
N ARG A 196 13.82 8.90 13.44
CA ARG A 196 14.48 8.00 14.39
C ARG A 196 13.76 6.64 14.48
N GLN A 197 12.44 6.68 14.58
CA GLN A 197 11.62 5.48 14.64
C GLN A 197 11.69 4.66 13.34
N ALA A 198 11.64 5.33 12.19
CA ALA A 198 11.76 4.68 10.89
C ALA A 198 13.12 3.98 10.74
N ILE A 199 14.23 4.65 11.11
CA ILE A 199 15.58 4.06 11.04
C ILE A 199 15.68 2.79 11.88
N LEU A 200 15.11 2.77 13.09
CA LEU A 200 15.10 1.59 13.95
C LEU A 200 14.30 0.41 13.35
N LEU A 201 13.32 0.70 12.50
CA LEU A 201 12.46 -0.31 11.87
C LEU A 201 13.01 -0.82 10.53
N ILE A 202 13.95 -0.12 9.89
CA ILE A 202 14.52 -0.54 8.59
C ILE A 202 15.09 -1.96 8.60
N PRO A 203 15.88 -2.40 9.59
CA PRO A 203 16.39 -3.77 9.61
C PRO A 203 15.28 -4.82 9.64
N LEU A 204 14.21 -4.57 10.40
CA LEU A 204 13.04 -5.45 10.47
C LEU A 204 12.24 -5.45 9.16
N MET A 205 12.12 -4.29 8.52
CA MET A 205 11.53 -4.15 7.19
C MET A 205 12.29 -4.98 6.17
N LEU A 206 13.63 -4.90 6.15
CA LEU A 206 14.47 -5.69 5.25
C LEU A 206 14.29 -7.18 5.48
N LEU A 207 14.32 -7.64 6.74
CA LEU A 207 14.10 -9.04 7.09
C LEU A 207 12.73 -9.53 6.60
N GLY A 208 11.65 -8.80 6.90
CA GLY A 208 10.31 -9.13 6.43
C GLY A 208 10.22 -9.19 4.91
N LEU A 209 10.73 -8.15 4.22
CA LEU A 209 10.71 -8.06 2.77
C LEU A 209 11.45 -9.22 2.09
N PHE A 210 12.67 -9.53 2.53
CA PHE A 210 13.46 -10.61 1.94
C PHE A 210 12.87 -11.99 2.21
N LEU A 211 12.34 -12.23 3.41
CA LEU A 211 11.61 -13.46 3.73
C LEU A 211 10.37 -13.61 2.85
N GLY A 212 9.59 -12.53 2.68
CA GLY A 212 8.43 -12.52 1.81
C GLY A 212 8.76 -12.78 0.34
N LEU A 213 9.81 -12.14 -0.18
CA LEU A 213 10.28 -12.36 -1.54
C LEU A 213 10.74 -13.80 -1.78
N LYS A 214 11.46 -14.39 -0.82
CA LYS A 214 11.91 -15.78 -0.90
C LYS A 214 10.76 -16.78 -0.81
N SER A 215 9.74 -16.45 -0.02
CA SER A 215 8.55 -17.30 0.16
C SER A 215 7.53 -17.14 -0.97
N SER A 216 7.61 -16.08 -1.78
CA SER A 216 6.63 -15.83 -2.84
C SER A 216 6.60 -16.91 -3.91
N ASP A 217 7.73 -17.59 -4.11
CA ASP A 217 7.84 -18.68 -5.08
C ASP A 217 7.35 -20.03 -4.53
N LEU A 218 7.12 -20.11 -3.20
CA LEU A 218 6.73 -21.34 -2.50
C LEU A 218 5.27 -21.35 -2.03
N MET A 219 4.64 -20.17 -1.93
CA MET A 219 3.29 -20.01 -1.39
C MET A 219 2.26 -19.84 -2.50
N ASP A 220 1.11 -20.49 -2.35
CA ASP A 220 -0.03 -20.30 -3.24
C ASP A 220 -0.56 -18.85 -3.12
N GLU A 221 -0.55 -18.13 -4.23
CA GLU A 221 -1.05 -16.74 -4.32
C GLU A 221 -2.50 -16.61 -3.82
N LYS A 222 -3.33 -17.64 -4.01
CA LYS A 222 -4.72 -17.65 -3.53
C LYS A 222 -4.79 -17.63 -2.00
N LEU A 223 -3.87 -18.36 -1.33
CA LEU A 223 -3.80 -18.38 0.12
C LEU A 223 -3.35 -17.01 0.67
N ILE A 224 -2.30 -16.44 0.07
CA ILE A 224 -1.80 -15.10 0.45
C ILE A 224 -2.90 -14.06 0.33
N ARG A 225 -3.61 -14.07 -0.80
CA ARG A 225 -4.71 -13.13 -1.07
C ARG A 225 -5.86 -13.30 -0.06
N LYS A 226 -6.22 -14.53 0.31
CA LYS A 226 -7.22 -14.80 1.37
C LYS A 226 -6.81 -14.22 2.71
N ILE A 227 -5.56 -14.42 3.12
CA ILE A 227 -5.03 -13.89 4.38
C ILE A 227 -5.09 -12.36 4.38
N VAL A 228 -4.67 -11.71 3.29
CA VAL A 228 -4.73 -10.25 3.15
C VAL A 228 -6.16 -9.74 3.25
N ILE A 229 -7.10 -10.34 2.53
CA ILE A 229 -8.52 -9.97 2.56
C ILE A 229 -9.09 -10.06 3.98
N LEU A 230 -8.81 -11.17 4.67
CA LEU A 230 -9.31 -11.41 6.03
C LEU A 230 -8.73 -10.38 7.01
N LEU A 231 -7.44 -10.10 6.94
CA LEU A 231 -6.79 -9.07 7.73
C LEU A 231 -7.37 -7.67 7.46
N LEU A 232 -7.65 -7.34 6.19
CA LEU A 232 -8.25 -6.06 5.82
C LEU A 232 -9.65 -5.89 6.42
N ILE A 233 -10.52 -6.87 6.25
CA ILE A 233 -11.90 -6.80 6.75
C ILE A 233 -11.92 -6.70 8.27
N LEU A 234 -11.18 -7.57 8.96
CA LEU A 234 -11.11 -7.57 10.43
C LEU A 234 -10.57 -6.24 10.97
N SER A 235 -9.48 -5.75 10.39
CA SER A 235 -8.89 -4.49 10.85
C SER A 235 -9.76 -3.28 10.57
N GLY A 236 -10.44 -3.25 9.42
CA GLY A 236 -11.40 -2.20 9.10
C GLY A 236 -12.57 -2.16 10.10
N ILE A 237 -13.15 -3.32 10.43
CA ILE A 237 -14.25 -3.42 11.41
C ILE A 237 -13.78 -2.93 12.80
N VAL A 238 -12.63 -3.41 13.27
CA VAL A 238 -12.10 -3.01 14.57
C VAL A 238 -11.78 -1.51 14.63
N LEU A 239 -11.27 -0.97 13.51
CA LEU A 239 -10.97 0.44 13.41
C LEU A 239 -12.22 1.31 13.55
N VAL A 240 -13.26 0.98 12.79
CA VAL A 240 -14.54 1.70 12.89
C VAL A 240 -15.12 1.56 14.29
N ALA A 241 -15.18 0.35 14.85
CA ALA A 241 -15.74 0.09 16.18
C ALA A 241 -15.00 0.82 17.32
N LYS A 242 -13.69 1.04 17.20
CA LYS A 242 -12.91 1.79 18.22
C LYS A 242 -12.91 3.31 18.02
N SER A 243 -13.43 3.79 16.92
CA SER A 243 -13.40 5.23 16.56
C SER A 243 -14.77 5.91 16.70
N ILE A 244 -15.81 5.11 16.94
CA ILE A 244 -17.14 5.52 17.38
C ILE A 244 -17.21 5.50 18.91
#